data_f29b96b6001396175252c32a046eaa75
#
_entry.id   f29b96b6001396175252c32a046eaa75
#
_cell.length_a   1.000
_cell.length_b   1.000
_cell.length_c   1.000
_cell.angle_alpha   90.00
_cell.angle_beta   90.00
_cell.angle_gamma   90.00
#
_symmetry.space_group_name_H-M   'P 1'
#
loop_
_entity.id
_entity.type
_entity.pdbx_description
1 polymer ?
#
loop_
_entity_poly.entity_id
_entity_poly.type
_entity_poly.pdbx_seq_one_letter_code
_entity_poly.pdbx_strand_id
1 'polypeptide(L)'
;MKRPLDKTPSTLAPTAANSAAPFGDRRQSGERLVSVLRVGAAVIEGRRELCLIRNLSTGGMMLKLFEPVVVGQPLSVEMKAGEPIAGQVSWIRDGAVGVAFTTPVDVEALLAQADEGPRPRLPRIELSLTATVREGAIAQRMRLCDISQGGMKFEGEARLSVGAAVVVSLTGLAPQPGVVRWCLDGFAGVALNRPIALVVLVDWLHAQREARQAA
;
A
#
# COMPACT_ATOMS: atom_id res chain seq x y z
N MET A 1 -70.67 -40.41 -24.36
CA MET A 1 -69.54 -40.00 -25.26
C MET A 1 -68.77 -38.95 -24.55
N LYS A 2 -67.61 -39.32 -23.96
CA LYS A 2 -66.73 -38.45 -23.20
C LYS A 2 -65.52 -38.16 -24.07
N ARG A 3 -65.20 -36.87 -24.31
CA ARG A 3 -63.99 -36.40 -24.90
C ARG A 3 -62.95 -36.21 -23.80
N PRO A 4 -61.66 -36.61 -23.98
CA PRO A 4 -60.62 -36.34 -23.03
C PRO A 4 -60.02 -34.95 -23.28
N LEU A 5 -59.68 -34.29 -22.18
CA LEU A 5 -58.93 -33.01 -22.08
C LEU A 5 -57.49 -33.21 -22.44
N ASP A 6 -57.06 -32.43 -23.39
CA ASP A 6 -55.63 -32.32 -23.81
C ASP A 6 -54.90 -31.41 -22.82
N LYS A 7 -53.86 -31.95 -22.18
CA LYS A 7 -52.95 -31.20 -21.29
C LYS A 7 -51.67 -30.95 -22.03
N THR A 8 -51.47 -29.76 -22.51
CA THR A 8 -50.16 -29.26 -22.96
C THR A 8 -49.28 -28.97 -21.75
N PRO A 9 -48.03 -29.50 -21.66
CA PRO A 9 -47.08 -29.08 -20.66
C PRO A 9 -46.39 -27.80 -21.11
N SER A 10 -46.53 -26.78 -20.29
CA SER A 10 -45.75 -25.52 -20.40
C SER A 10 -44.28 -25.79 -20.10
N THR A 11 -43.43 -25.68 -21.10
CA THR A 11 -41.98 -25.77 -20.98
C THR A 11 -41.44 -24.47 -20.39
N LEU A 12 -41.17 -24.45 -19.09
CA LEU A 12 -40.36 -23.43 -18.45
C LEU A 12 -38.87 -23.65 -18.84
N ALA A 13 -38.30 -22.69 -19.54
CA ALA A 13 -36.87 -22.65 -19.82
C ALA A 13 -36.07 -22.55 -18.51
N PRO A 14 -34.96 -23.27 -18.35
CA PRO A 14 -34.13 -23.14 -17.18
C PRO A 14 -33.38 -21.80 -17.24
N THR A 15 -33.61 -20.98 -16.22
CA THR A 15 -32.77 -19.81 -15.89
C THR A 15 -31.33 -20.25 -15.80
N ALA A 16 -30.47 -19.63 -16.61
CA ALA A 16 -29.03 -19.83 -16.57
C ALA A 16 -28.51 -19.45 -15.18
N ALA A 17 -28.26 -20.45 -14.35
CA ALA A 17 -27.51 -20.31 -13.12
C ALA A 17 -26.07 -19.92 -13.53
N ASN A 18 -25.70 -18.73 -13.13
CA ASN A 18 -24.33 -18.21 -13.24
C ASN A 18 -23.43 -19.09 -12.34
N SER A 19 -22.92 -20.16 -12.90
CA SER A 19 -21.95 -21.06 -12.28
C SER A 19 -20.59 -20.36 -12.30
N ALA A 20 -20.36 -19.50 -11.30
CA ALA A 20 -19.01 -19.12 -10.95
C ALA A 20 -18.30 -20.40 -10.47
N ALA A 21 -17.46 -20.96 -11.33
CA ALA A 21 -16.61 -22.07 -10.98
C ALA A 21 -15.83 -21.75 -9.71
N PRO A 22 -15.83 -22.62 -8.69
CA PRO A 22 -14.98 -22.39 -7.53
C PRO A 22 -13.53 -22.47 -8.02
N PHE A 23 -12.78 -21.40 -7.84
CA PHE A 23 -11.33 -21.43 -8.05
C PHE A 23 -10.76 -22.56 -7.20
N GLY A 24 -10.42 -23.67 -7.87
CA GLY A 24 -9.87 -24.86 -7.25
C GLY A 24 -8.64 -24.50 -6.44
N ASP A 25 -8.57 -25.12 -5.30
CA ASP A 25 -7.40 -25.18 -4.43
C ASP A 25 -6.14 -25.55 -5.25
N ARG A 26 -5.40 -24.53 -5.74
CA ARG A 26 -4.16 -24.67 -6.51
C ARG A 26 -2.99 -25.10 -5.63
N ARG A 27 -3.23 -25.93 -4.61
CA ARG A 27 -2.19 -26.61 -3.84
C ARG A 27 -1.45 -27.69 -4.65
N GLN A 28 -1.71 -27.81 -5.96
CA GLN A 28 -1.14 -28.88 -6.80
C GLN A 28 0.10 -28.49 -7.62
N SER A 29 0.52 -27.26 -7.66
CA SER A 29 1.86 -26.90 -8.15
C SER A 29 2.70 -26.60 -6.93
N GLY A 30 3.84 -27.28 -6.76
CA GLY A 30 4.77 -27.17 -5.64
C GLY A 30 5.39 -25.77 -5.46
N GLU A 31 4.60 -24.71 -5.64
CA GLU A 31 4.98 -23.33 -5.42
C GLU A 31 5.18 -23.08 -3.94
N ARG A 32 6.41 -22.81 -3.59
CA ARG A 32 6.82 -22.48 -2.24
C ARG A 32 6.20 -21.14 -1.83
N LEU A 33 5.17 -21.18 -1.01
CA LEU A 33 4.58 -19.98 -0.41
C LEU A 33 5.48 -19.50 0.73
N VAL A 34 6.05 -18.32 0.58
CA VAL A 34 6.88 -17.71 1.63
C VAL A 34 6.02 -16.72 2.42
N SER A 35 5.93 -16.94 3.73
CA SER A 35 5.26 -16.00 4.62
C SER A 35 6.17 -14.80 4.86
N VAL A 36 5.70 -13.62 4.52
CA VAL A 36 6.37 -12.33 4.70
C VAL A 36 5.45 -11.40 5.44
N LEU A 37 6.02 -10.50 6.23
CA LEU A 37 5.25 -9.41 6.84
C LEU A 37 6.01 -8.10 6.58
N ARG A 38 5.75 -7.50 5.43
CA ARG A 38 6.46 -6.28 4.99
C ARG A 38 5.51 -5.21 4.51
N VAL A 39 5.83 -3.97 4.85
CA VAL A 39 5.14 -2.81 4.26
C VAL A 39 5.70 -2.59 2.87
N GLY A 40 4.82 -2.56 1.89
CA GLY A 40 5.07 -2.24 0.50
C GLY A 40 4.28 -1.01 0.06
N ALA A 41 4.43 -0.64 -1.21
CA ALA A 41 3.57 0.32 -1.87
C ALA A 41 2.87 -0.37 -3.04
N ALA A 42 1.56 -0.19 -3.16
CA ALA A 42 0.78 -0.59 -4.32
C ALA A 42 0.47 0.65 -5.16
N VAL A 43 0.61 0.54 -6.48
CA VAL A 43 0.15 1.58 -7.41
C VAL A 43 -1.15 1.08 -8.04
N ILE A 44 -2.24 1.78 -7.75
CA ILE A 44 -3.60 1.48 -8.17
C ILE A 44 -4.13 2.72 -8.90
N GLU A 45 -4.49 2.58 -10.17
CA GLU A 45 -4.96 3.70 -11.00
C GLU A 45 -4.01 4.93 -10.99
N GLY A 46 -2.70 4.66 -11.00
CA GLY A 46 -1.67 5.71 -10.94
C GLY A 46 -1.43 6.31 -9.55
N ARG A 47 -2.17 5.89 -8.54
CA ARG A 47 -2.00 6.35 -7.16
C ARG A 47 -1.15 5.37 -6.36
N ARG A 48 -0.16 5.89 -5.68
CA ARG A 48 0.73 5.11 -4.80
C ARG A 48 0.16 5.05 -3.39
N GLU A 49 -0.12 3.83 -2.91
CA GLU A 49 -0.76 3.51 -1.65
C GLU A 49 0.11 2.58 -0.82
N LEU A 50 0.09 2.73 0.51
CA LEU A 50 0.75 1.78 1.39
C LEU A 50 -0.06 0.47 1.45
N CYS A 51 0.65 -0.65 1.48
CA CYS A 51 0.05 -1.97 1.65
C CYS A 51 0.89 -2.82 2.61
N LEU A 52 0.29 -3.89 3.12
CA LEU A 52 0.98 -4.89 3.90
C LEU A 52 1.06 -6.20 3.11
N ILE A 53 2.26 -6.60 2.73
CA ILE A 53 2.53 -7.87 2.04
C ILE A 53 2.59 -8.97 3.09
N ARG A 54 1.82 -10.05 2.90
CA ARG A 54 1.72 -11.15 3.87
C ARG A 54 2.33 -12.44 3.37
N ASN A 55 2.09 -12.78 2.11
CA ASN A 55 2.63 -14.00 1.50
C ASN A 55 3.11 -13.68 0.08
N LEU A 56 4.11 -14.41 -0.36
CA LEU A 56 4.72 -14.28 -1.67
C LEU A 56 4.98 -15.67 -2.27
N SER A 57 4.68 -15.83 -3.55
CA SER A 57 5.02 -16.99 -4.36
C SER A 57 5.55 -16.53 -5.73
N THR A 58 6.04 -17.45 -6.54
CA THR A 58 6.50 -17.17 -7.90
C THR A 58 5.43 -16.53 -8.78
N GLY A 59 4.16 -16.90 -8.62
CA GLY A 59 3.05 -16.43 -9.46
C GLY A 59 2.18 -15.34 -8.84
N GLY A 60 2.41 -14.97 -7.58
CA GLY A 60 1.53 -13.99 -6.94
C GLY A 60 1.86 -13.67 -5.49
N MET A 61 1.06 -12.77 -4.91
CA MET A 61 1.20 -12.39 -3.51
C MET A 61 -0.15 -12.17 -2.83
N MET A 62 -0.16 -12.25 -1.53
CA MET A 62 -1.29 -11.85 -0.69
C MET A 62 -0.98 -10.53 0.01
N LEU A 63 -1.89 -9.57 -0.11
CA LEU A 63 -1.79 -8.23 0.43
C LEU A 63 -2.93 -7.94 1.40
N LYS A 64 -2.70 -6.99 2.31
CA LYS A 64 -3.74 -6.16 2.88
C LYS A 64 -3.63 -4.79 2.21
N LEU A 65 -4.63 -4.42 1.44
CA LEU A 65 -4.84 -3.07 0.92
C LEU A 65 -5.75 -2.30 1.85
N PHE A 66 -5.65 -0.98 1.83
CA PHE A 66 -6.48 -0.07 2.63
C PHE A 66 -7.44 0.73 1.74
N GLU A 67 -7.24 0.65 0.42
CA GLU A 67 -8.15 1.18 -0.61
C GLU A 67 -9.02 0.06 -1.16
N PRO A 68 -10.29 0.35 -1.50
CA PRO A 68 -11.15 -0.61 -2.16
C PRO A 68 -10.62 -0.95 -3.55
N VAL A 69 -10.67 -2.24 -3.88
CA VAL A 69 -10.30 -2.77 -5.20
C VAL A 69 -11.34 -3.79 -5.67
N VAL A 70 -11.32 -4.10 -6.96
CA VAL A 70 -12.20 -5.13 -7.54
C VAL A 70 -11.39 -6.24 -8.19
N VAL A 71 -11.95 -7.43 -8.26
CA VAL A 71 -11.31 -8.57 -8.95
C VAL A 71 -11.10 -8.22 -10.42
N GLY A 72 -9.92 -8.53 -10.95
CA GLY A 72 -9.49 -8.17 -12.30
C GLY A 72 -8.82 -6.80 -12.41
N GLN A 73 -8.85 -5.97 -11.36
CA GLN A 73 -8.22 -4.64 -11.38
C GLN A 73 -6.70 -4.76 -11.49
N PRO A 74 -6.06 -4.08 -12.46
CA PRO A 74 -4.61 -4.05 -12.57
C PRO A 74 -4.00 -3.19 -11.46
N LEU A 75 -2.86 -3.63 -10.96
CA LEU A 75 -2.04 -2.89 -10.02
C LEU A 75 -0.58 -3.31 -10.14
N SER A 76 0.32 -2.53 -9.57
CA SER A 76 1.70 -2.97 -9.36
C SER A 76 2.08 -2.81 -7.89
N VAL A 77 3.01 -3.64 -7.42
CA VAL A 77 3.45 -3.65 -6.02
C VAL A 77 4.96 -3.49 -5.95
N GLU A 78 5.40 -2.54 -5.17
CA GLU A 78 6.80 -2.31 -4.83
C GLU A 78 7.08 -2.85 -3.42
N MET A 79 7.98 -3.79 -3.31
CA MET A 79 8.40 -4.36 -2.01
C MET A 79 9.51 -3.54 -1.35
N LYS A 80 10.36 -2.93 -2.16
CA LYS A 80 11.46 -2.01 -1.82
C LYS A 80 11.51 -0.94 -2.91
N ALA A 81 12.30 0.08 -2.76
CA ALA A 81 12.61 1.00 -3.86
C ALA A 81 13.32 0.24 -4.99
N GLY A 82 12.56 -0.42 -5.82
CA GLY A 82 12.98 -1.28 -6.91
C GLY A 82 11.91 -1.31 -7.99
N GLU A 83 12.04 -2.24 -8.94
CA GLU A 83 11.05 -2.37 -10.01
C GLU A 83 9.70 -2.82 -9.45
N PRO A 84 8.60 -2.14 -9.82
CA PRO A 84 7.27 -2.53 -9.41
C PRO A 84 6.88 -3.85 -10.08
N ILE A 85 6.36 -4.80 -9.31
CA ILE A 85 5.84 -6.08 -9.81
C ILE A 85 4.43 -5.86 -10.29
N ALA A 86 4.19 -5.98 -11.60
CA ALA A 86 2.88 -5.84 -12.20
C ALA A 86 2.02 -7.10 -11.97
N GLY A 87 0.73 -6.88 -11.75
CA GLY A 87 -0.24 -7.95 -11.55
C GLY A 87 -1.67 -7.44 -11.58
N GLN A 88 -2.59 -8.33 -11.29
CA GLN A 88 -4.01 -7.99 -11.17
C GLN A 88 -4.62 -8.69 -9.95
N VAL A 89 -5.66 -8.08 -9.40
CA VAL A 89 -6.43 -8.65 -8.29
C VAL A 89 -7.10 -9.95 -8.75
N SER A 90 -6.74 -11.07 -8.15
CA SER A 90 -7.29 -12.39 -8.48
C SER A 90 -8.43 -12.82 -7.57
N TRP A 91 -8.41 -12.39 -6.31
CA TRP A 91 -9.47 -12.64 -5.34
C TRP A 91 -9.43 -11.61 -4.19
N ILE A 92 -10.57 -11.44 -3.52
CA ILE A 92 -10.72 -10.61 -2.32
C ILE A 92 -11.47 -11.46 -1.29
N ARG A 93 -10.92 -11.59 -0.08
CA ARG A 93 -11.55 -12.35 1.01
C ARG A 93 -11.05 -11.85 2.37
N ASP A 94 -11.95 -11.62 3.32
CA ASP A 94 -11.65 -11.29 4.72
C ASP A 94 -10.63 -10.14 4.90
N GLY A 95 -10.75 -9.10 4.05
CA GLY A 95 -9.84 -7.95 4.05
C GLY A 95 -8.43 -8.25 3.50
N ALA A 96 -8.22 -9.44 2.95
CA ALA A 96 -7.03 -9.80 2.19
C ALA A 96 -7.32 -9.79 0.69
N VAL A 97 -6.29 -9.45 -0.09
CA VAL A 97 -6.34 -9.36 -1.55
C VAL A 97 -5.25 -10.26 -2.12
N GLY A 98 -5.64 -11.20 -2.98
CA GLY A 98 -4.70 -11.98 -3.78
C GLY A 98 -4.41 -11.27 -5.09
N VAL A 99 -3.13 -11.15 -5.41
CA VAL A 99 -2.63 -10.57 -6.66
C VAL A 99 -1.91 -11.63 -7.44
N ALA A 100 -2.35 -11.89 -8.67
CA ALA A 100 -1.63 -12.71 -9.62
C ALA A 100 -0.65 -11.85 -10.41
N PHE A 101 0.61 -12.26 -10.48
CA PHE A 101 1.63 -11.53 -11.24
C PHE A 101 1.44 -11.69 -12.75
N THR A 102 1.76 -10.65 -13.50
CA THR A 102 1.77 -10.70 -14.97
C THR A 102 2.91 -11.59 -15.48
N THR A 103 4.03 -11.60 -14.77
CA THR A 103 5.22 -12.41 -15.07
C THR A 103 5.70 -13.08 -13.79
N PRO A 104 6.05 -14.38 -13.81
CA PRO A 104 6.60 -15.03 -12.64
C PRO A 104 7.85 -14.32 -12.11
N VAL A 105 8.01 -14.30 -10.79
CA VAL A 105 9.15 -13.65 -10.12
C VAL A 105 10.02 -14.68 -9.39
N ASP A 106 11.30 -14.38 -9.30
CA ASP A 106 12.21 -15.12 -8.43
C ASP A 106 12.07 -14.61 -6.99
N VAL A 107 11.40 -15.38 -6.15
CA VAL A 107 11.11 -15.04 -4.76
C VAL A 107 12.38 -14.92 -3.92
N GLU A 108 13.39 -15.79 -4.16
CA GLU A 108 14.64 -15.77 -3.39
C GLU A 108 15.45 -14.52 -3.72
N ALA A 109 15.57 -14.17 -5.00
CA ALA A 109 16.21 -12.93 -5.43
C ALA A 109 15.50 -11.68 -4.91
N LEU A 110 14.16 -11.66 -4.94
CA LEU A 110 13.36 -10.55 -4.39
C LEU A 110 13.56 -10.36 -2.89
N LEU A 111 13.64 -11.43 -2.14
CA LEU A 111 13.83 -11.37 -0.68
C LEU A 111 15.28 -11.01 -0.35
N ALA A 112 16.28 -11.56 -1.06
CA ALA A 112 17.69 -11.23 -0.89
C ALA A 112 17.95 -9.74 -1.15
N GLN A 113 17.48 -9.21 -2.27
CA GLN A 113 17.57 -7.77 -2.58
C GLN A 113 16.89 -6.89 -1.52
N ALA A 114 15.84 -7.40 -0.88
CA ALA A 114 15.15 -6.67 0.18
C ALA A 114 15.94 -6.60 1.49
N ASP A 115 16.90 -7.50 1.71
CA ASP A 115 17.72 -7.56 2.93
C ASP A 115 19.13 -6.96 2.73
N GLU A 116 19.56 -6.76 1.48
CA GLU A 116 20.86 -6.13 1.20
C GLU A 116 20.84 -4.62 1.44
N GLY A 117 21.81 -4.15 2.22
CA GLY A 117 22.09 -2.75 2.48
C GLY A 117 21.63 -2.22 3.84
N PRO A 118 22.04 -0.98 4.21
CA PRO A 118 21.70 -0.40 5.50
C PRO A 118 20.18 -0.17 5.59
N ARG A 119 19.53 -0.90 6.44
CA ARG A 119 18.08 -0.91 6.78
C ARG A 119 17.15 -0.75 5.57
N PRO A 120 16.24 -1.69 5.30
CA PRO A 120 15.32 -1.58 4.17
C PRO A 120 14.58 -0.24 4.22
N ARG A 121 14.66 0.53 3.14
CA ARG A 121 13.95 1.81 3.05
C ARG A 121 12.45 1.52 2.99
N LEU A 122 11.73 2.02 3.99
CA LEU A 122 10.27 1.96 4.02
C LEU A 122 9.68 2.75 2.84
N PRO A 123 8.58 2.28 2.24
CA PRO A 123 7.91 3.00 1.17
C PRO A 123 7.56 4.42 1.59
N ARG A 124 7.71 5.36 0.67
CA ARG A 124 7.41 6.77 0.87
C ARG A 124 6.22 7.17 0.01
N ILE A 125 5.34 7.96 0.58
CA ILE A 125 4.22 8.58 -0.11
C ILE A 125 4.54 10.05 -0.32
N GLU A 126 4.52 10.47 -1.58
CA GLU A 126 4.71 11.87 -1.95
C GLU A 126 3.45 12.67 -1.66
N LEU A 127 3.63 13.86 -1.13
CA LEU A 127 2.55 14.77 -0.81
C LEU A 127 3.11 16.20 -0.71
N SER A 128 2.22 17.19 -0.64
CA SER A 128 2.62 18.59 -0.41
C SER A 128 1.72 19.18 0.65
N LEU A 129 2.23 19.28 1.88
CA LEU A 129 1.52 19.84 3.04
C LEU A 129 2.45 20.75 3.82
N THR A 130 1.88 21.71 4.53
CA THR A 130 2.64 22.53 5.49
C THR A 130 2.84 21.76 6.78
N ALA A 131 4.08 21.66 7.23
CA ALA A 131 4.46 21.14 8.54
C ALA A 131 5.10 22.23 9.39
N THR A 132 5.01 22.09 10.70
CA THR A 132 5.84 22.87 11.64
C THR A 132 6.93 21.94 12.16
N VAL A 133 8.20 22.30 11.93
CA VAL A 133 9.36 21.59 12.46
C VAL A 133 9.98 22.46 13.55
N ARG A 134 10.08 21.94 14.77
CA ARG A 134 10.63 22.64 15.92
C ARG A 134 11.95 22.02 16.37
N GLU A 135 12.99 22.83 16.38
CA GLU A 135 14.32 22.53 16.95
C GLU A 135 14.52 23.40 18.19
N GLY A 136 14.50 22.82 19.39
CA GLY A 136 14.54 23.57 20.64
C GLY A 136 13.38 24.57 20.77
N ALA A 137 13.70 25.87 20.91
CA ALA A 137 12.74 26.96 21.00
C ALA A 137 12.29 27.49 19.61
N ILE A 138 12.99 27.11 18.52
CA ILE A 138 12.75 27.64 17.18
C ILE A 138 11.75 26.74 16.45
N ALA A 139 10.66 27.30 15.99
CA ALA A 139 9.67 26.63 15.16
C ALA A 139 9.69 27.21 13.75
N GLN A 140 9.76 26.36 12.73
CA GLN A 140 9.84 26.74 11.33
C GLN A 140 8.74 26.04 10.53
N ARG A 141 8.12 26.76 9.61
CA ARG A 141 7.14 26.18 8.66
C ARG A 141 7.89 25.69 7.43
N MET A 142 7.68 24.43 7.07
CA MET A 142 8.32 23.78 5.93
C MET A 142 7.26 23.03 5.13
N ARG A 143 7.53 22.80 3.85
CA ARG A 143 6.71 21.94 3.00
C ARG A 143 7.13 20.48 3.18
N LEU A 144 6.23 19.64 3.64
CA LEU A 144 6.41 18.20 3.65
C LEU A 144 6.30 17.68 2.21
N CYS A 145 7.35 17.03 1.70
CA CYS A 145 7.42 16.49 0.33
C CYS A 145 7.10 15.01 0.26
N ASP A 146 7.55 14.25 1.24
CA ASP A 146 7.24 12.83 1.37
C ASP A 146 7.23 12.37 2.83
N ILE A 147 6.48 11.31 3.08
CA ILE A 147 6.40 10.66 4.38
C ILE A 147 6.47 9.15 4.24
N SER A 148 7.10 8.50 5.21
CA SER A 148 7.08 7.07 5.46
C SER A 148 6.83 6.81 6.94
N GLN A 149 6.65 5.55 7.34
CA GLN A 149 6.56 5.22 8.77
C GLN A 149 7.78 5.71 9.57
N GLY A 150 8.99 5.71 8.97
CA GLY A 150 10.23 6.01 9.69
C GLY A 150 10.84 7.37 9.42
N GLY A 151 10.26 8.20 8.56
CA GLY A 151 10.86 9.49 8.26
C GLY A 151 10.08 10.36 7.30
N MET A 152 10.52 11.60 7.19
CA MET A 152 9.88 12.66 6.42
C MET A 152 10.94 13.46 5.66
N LYS A 153 10.59 13.95 4.47
CA LYS A 153 11.39 14.91 3.70
C LYS A 153 10.66 16.24 3.62
N PHE A 154 11.38 17.30 3.91
CA PHE A 154 10.87 18.66 3.88
C PHE A 154 11.63 19.50 2.87
N GLU A 155 10.96 20.51 2.34
CA GLU A 155 11.52 21.58 1.56
C GLU A 155 11.26 22.91 2.23
N GLY A 156 12.24 23.79 2.21
CA GLY A 156 12.20 25.15 2.77
C GLY A 156 13.59 25.65 3.11
N GLU A 157 13.72 26.96 3.26
CA GLU A 157 14.95 27.62 3.69
C GLU A 157 15.16 27.48 5.21
N ALA A 158 14.95 26.27 5.72
CA ALA A 158 15.04 26.03 7.15
C ALA A 158 16.48 25.94 7.63
N ARG A 159 16.75 26.57 8.76
CA ARG A 159 18.01 26.45 9.48
C ARG A 159 17.93 25.30 10.48
N LEU A 160 17.87 24.07 9.95
CA LEU A 160 17.91 22.86 10.77
C LEU A 160 19.35 22.36 10.87
N SER A 161 19.74 21.93 12.05
CA SER A 161 21.07 21.40 12.32
C SER A 161 21.07 19.87 12.12
N VAL A 162 21.98 19.34 11.31
CA VAL A 162 22.13 17.88 11.18
C VAL A 162 22.50 17.28 12.54
N GLY A 163 21.80 16.21 12.93
CA GLY A 163 21.94 15.58 14.24
C GLY A 163 21.02 16.15 15.33
N ALA A 164 20.39 17.31 15.11
CA ALA A 164 19.51 17.91 16.10
C ALA A 164 18.22 17.12 16.30
N ALA A 165 17.76 17.10 17.56
CA ALA A 165 16.44 16.59 17.90
C ALA A 165 15.36 17.61 17.50
N VAL A 166 14.32 17.13 16.81
CA VAL A 166 13.21 17.95 16.36
C VAL A 166 11.88 17.33 16.70
N VAL A 167 10.84 18.15 16.75
CA VAL A 167 9.45 17.69 16.80
C VAL A 167 8.74 18.21 15.56
N VAL A 168 8.19 17.29 14.79
CA VAL A 168 7.38 17.58 13.60
C VAL A 168 5.90 17.57 13.98
N SER A 169 5.19 18.64 13.65
CA SER A 169 3.75 18.78 13.85
C SER A 169 3.06 18.89 12.48
N LEU A 170 2.09 18.02 12.24
CA LEU A 170 1.23 17.96 11.06
C LEU A 170 -0.23 17.98 11.51
N THR A 171 -1.09 18.66 10.76
CA THR A 171 -2.53 18.69 11.06
C THR A 171 -3.09 17.26 10.99
N GLY A 172 -3.81 16.84 12.02
CA GLY A 172 -4.43 15.53 12.12
C GLY A 172 -3.50 14.37 12.48
N LEU A 173 -2.21 14.63 12.73
CA LEU A 173 -1.26 13.63 13.19
C LEU A 173 -0.66 14.07 14.54
N ALA A 174 -0.51 13.13 15.47
CA ALA A 174 0.18 13.42 16.73
C ALA A 174 1.60 13.93 16.46
N PRO A 175 2.17 14.83 17.29
CA PRO A 175 3.52 15.33 17.12
C PRO A 175 4.54 14.18 17.04
N GLN A 176 5.45 14.26 16.08
CA GLN A 176 6.44 13.22 15.78
C GLN A 176 7.83 13.67 16.18
N PRO A 177 8.41 13.14 17.27
CA PRO A 177 9.81 13.36 17.59
C PRO A 177 10.74 12.67 16.61
N GLY A 178 11.83 13.33 16.24
CA GLY A 178 12.81 12.81 15.30
C GLY A 178 14.15 13.49 15.39
N VAL A 179 15.05 13.09 14.48
CA VAL A 179 16.40 13.64 14.35
C VAL A 179 16.63 14.04 12.90
N VAL A 180 17.16 15.23 12.68
CA VAL A 180 17.59 15.69 11.36
C VAL A 180 18.78 14.84 10.89
N ARG A 181 18.63 14.15 9.77
CA ARG A 181 19.68 13.25 9.23
C ARG A 181 20.54 13.92 8.19
N TRP A 182 19.98 14.81 7.42
CA TRP A 182 20.66 15.55 6.38
C TRP A 182 19.91 16.84 6.04
N CYS A 183 20.68 17.83 5.57
CA CYS A 183 20.18 19.06 4.96
C CYS A 183 20.99 19.30 3.69
N LEU A 184 20.32 19.47 2.56
CA LEU A 184 20.97 19.67 1.26
C LEU A 184 20.01 20.41 0.31
N ASP A 185 20.51 21.43 -0.38
CA ASP A 185 19.83 22.12 -1.48
C ASP A 185 18.39 22.57 -1.16
N GLY A 186 18.17 23.13 0.03
CA GLY A 186 16.82 23.57 0.46
C GLY A 186 15.92 22.43 0.92
N PHE A 187 16.41 21.21 1.04
CA PHE A 187 15.70 20.07 1.59
C PHE A 187 16.31 19.61 2.91
N ALA A 188 15.46 19.01 3.74
CA ALA A 188 15.88 18.34 4.97
C ALA A 188 15.20 16.98 5.13
N GLY A 189 15.96 16.00 5.62
CA GLY A 189 15.45 14.69 5.96
C GLY A 189 15.46 14.46 7.46
N VAL A 190 14.29 14.10 8.01
CA VAL A 190 14.09 13.76 9.42
C VAL A 190 13.80 12.27 9.56
N ALA A 191 14.58 11.57 10.38
CA ALA A 191 14.27 10.24 10.82
C ALA A 191 13.47 10.32 12.12
N LEU A 192 12.33 9.62 12.17
CA LEU A 192 11.49 9.57 13.37
C LEU A 192 12.11 8.67 14.43
N ASN A 193 11.97 9.05 15.69
CA ASN A 193 12.47 8.25 16.82
C ASN A 193 11.72 6.93 16.98
N ARG A 194 10.43 6.92 16.57
CA ARG A 194 9.57 5.73 16.52
C ARG A 194 8.83 5.73 15.19
N PRO A 195 8.72 4.59 14.52
CA PRO A 195 7.90 4.49 13.32
C PRO A 195 6.42 4.79 13.63
N ILE A 196 5.77 5.52 12.74
CA ILE A 196 4.32 5.69 12.78
C ILE A 196 3.69 4.32 12.48
N ALA A 197 2.71 3.91 13.28
CA ALA A 197 1.99 2.67 13.01
C ALA A 197 1.33 2.73 11.62
N LEU A 198 1.41 1.64 10.84
CA LEU A 198 0.95 1.63 9.44
C LEU A 198 -0.49 2.11 9.30
N VAL A 199 -1.39 1.60 10.14
CA VAL A 199 -2.82 1.98 10.10
C VAL A 199 -2.99 3.47 10.37
N VAL A 200 -2.31 4.03 11.39
CA VAL A 200 -2.37 5.47 11.71
C VAL A 200 -1.88 6.33 10.55
N LEU A 201 -0.79 5.91 9.87
CA LEU A 201 -0.27 6.64 8.73
C LEU A 201 -1.24 6.59 7.54
N VAL A 202 -1.82 5.43 7.28
CA VAL A 202 -2.79 5.24 6.19
C VAL A 202 -4.05 6.07 6.45
N ASP A 203 -4.65 5.97 7.62
CA ASP A 203 -5.85 6.73 7.97
C ASP A 203 -5.61 8.24 7.86
N TRP A 204 -4.43 8.70 8.29
CA TRP A 204 -4.04 10.09 8.16
C TRP A 204 -3.87 10.51 6.69
N LEU A 205 -3.24 9.68 5.85
CA LEU A 205 -3.09 9.95 4.41
C LEU A 205 -4.45 10.05 3.71
N HIS A 206 -5.40 9.18 4.06
CA HIS A 206 -6.77 9.23 3.54
C HIS A 206 -7.46 10.54 3.92
N ALA A 207 -7.44 10.91 5.20
CA ALA A 207 -8.01 12.17 5.67
C ALA A 207 -7.40 13.41 4.98
N GLN A 208 -6.07 13.40 4.68
CA GLN A 208 -5.44 14.49 3.94
C GLN A 208 -5.92 14.57 2.48
N ARG A 209 -6.23 13.44 1.85
CA ARG A 209 -6.78 13.43 0.49
C ARG A 209 -8.20 13.93 0.44
N GLU A 210 -9.06 13.45 1.33
CA GLU A 210 -10.44 13.90 1.44
C GLU A 210 -10.52 15.43 1.66
N ALA A 211 -9.69 15.94 2.56
CA ALA A 211 -9.61 17.38 2.82
C ALA A 211 -9.19 18.20 1.59
N ARG A 212 -8.32 17.62 0.71
CA ARG A 212 -7.89 18.30 -0.53
C ARG A 212 -8.95 18.23 -1.63
N GLN A 213 -9.79 17.21 -1.66
CA GLN A 213 -10.87 17.09 -2.64
C GLN A 213 -12.05 17.99 -2.28
N ALA A 214 -12.20 18.35 -1.01
CA ALA A 214 -13.25 19.21 -0.49
C ALA A 214 -12.91 20.72 -0.54
N ALA A 215 -11.67 21.10 -0.85
CA ALA A 215 -11.16 22.49 -0.89
C ALA A 215 -11.07 23.05 -2.29
#